data_8221d9569c21d972be83db2e4bda3ff9
#
_entry.id   8221d9569c21d972be83db2e4bda3ff9
#
_cell.length_a   1.000
_cell.length_b   1.000
_cell.length_c   1.000
_cell.angle_alpha   90.00
_cell.angle_beta   90.00
_cell.angle_gamma   90.00
#
_symmetry.space_group_name_H-M   'P 1'
#
loop_
_entity.id
_entity.type
_entity.pdbx_description
1 polymer ?
#
loop_
_entity_poly.entity_id
_entity_poly.type
_entity_poly.pdbx_seq_one_letter_code
_entity_poly.pdbx_strand_id
1 'polypeptide(L)'
;MTIGHYLRSMDQLTKQFTPSNYRDPKRQRLYLKDIDCPGAWADRLKETIPECVYYLNDCIESRTGGDGAVLEPNEYGQMRYGKGVAPAGDLMSSLPPEMRAENMMCYVGHEGTYTAAHREMCASLGHNIMIEASEDGRGEKAGSSIWFMTETKEREVVSEYFLSMLGHDIEVEKHFAQVNAWKKAPFNVWAVEQRVGDLILIPPLAPHQVWNRGTRTIKAAWNRTTVDTLELAIHEALPRARMVCRDEQYKCKAIIYYTLLKYSD
;
A
#
# COMPACT_ATOMS: atom_id res chain seq x y z
N MET A 1 11.22 22.15 7.82
CA MET A 1 11.86 21.87 6.51
C MET A 1 10.77 21.89 5.46
N THR A 2 10.99 22.49 4.29
CA THR A 2 10.02 22.45 3.18
C THR A 2 10.31 21.26 2.26
N ILE A 3 9.30 20.79 1.52
CA ILE A 3 9.47 19.73 0.53
C ILE A 3 10.59 20.08 -0.47
N GLY A 4 10.61 21.30 -0.96
CA GLY A 4 11.67 21.76 -1.87
C GLY A 4 13.08 21.72 -1.27
N HIS A 5 13.23 22.02 0.02
CA HIS A 5 14.52 21.88 0.71
C HIS A 5 14.91 20.41 0.84
N TYR A 6 13.96 19.54 1.20
CA TYR A 6 14.18 18.10 1.30
C TYR A 6 14.63 17.51 -0.03
N LEU A 7 13.92 17.79 -1.12
CA LEU A 7 14.27 17.29 -2.46
C LEU A 7 15.69 17.72 -2.89
N ARG A 8 16.09 18.96 -2.62
CA ARG A 8 17.47 19.41 -2.90
C ARG A 8 18.54 18.74 -2.03
N SER A 9 18.16 18.21 -0.87
CA SER A 9 19.09 17.56 0.06
C SER A 9 19.27 16.07 -0.23
N MET A 10 18.48 15.46 -1.10
CA MET A 10 18.45 14.00 -1.30
C MET A 10 19.79 13.44 -1.80
N ASP A 11 20.48 14.15 -2.68
CA ASP A 11 21.80 13.74 -3.15
C ASP A 11 22.80 13.68 -1.99
N GLN A 12 22.82 14.69 -1.14
CA GLN A 12 23.70 14.72 0.03
C GLN A 12 23.32 13.63 1.04
N LEU A 13 22.04 13.38 1.27
CA LEU A 13 21.56 12.30 2.12
C LEU A 13 21.95 10.92 1.56
N THR A 14 21.92 10.75 0.26
CA THR A 14 22.30 9.50 -0.41
C THR A 14 23.82 9.27 -0.34
N LYS A 15 24.64 10.27 -0.57
CA LYS A 15 26.11 10.19 -0.57
C LYS A 15 26.71 9.79 0.78
N GLN A 16 25.98 9.92 1.87
CA GLN A 16 26.46 9.46 3.19
C GLN A 16 26.52 7.94 3.31
N PHE A 17 25.83 7.18 2.43
CA PHE A 17 25.77 5.72 2.48
C PHE A 17 26.84 5.07 1.62
N THR A 18 27.58 4.14 2.24
CA THR A 18 28.57 3.27 1.60
C THR A 18 28.29 1.83 2.00
N PRO A 19 28.81 0.82 1.28
CA PRO A 19 28.65 -0.58 1.67
C PRO A 19 29.09 -0.88 3.10
N SER A 20 30.10 -0.14 3.61
CA SER A 20 30.66 -0.35 4.95
C SER A 20 29.84 0.28 6.07
N ASN A 21 29.08 1.34 5.81
CA ASN A 21 28.35 2.08 6.83
C ASN A 21 26.82 2.00 6.68
N TYR A 22 26.33 1.22 5.72
CA TYR A 22 24.90 1.16 5.38
C TYR A 22 24.01 0.77 6.57
N ARG A 23 24.55 0.04 7.54
CA ARG A 23 23.85 -0.39 8.76
C ARG A 23 24.04 0.53 9.96
N ASP A 24 24.83 1.58 9.81
CA ASP A 24 25.08 2.53 10.88
C ASP A 24 23.79 3.29 11.25
N PRO A 25 23.25 3.13 12.47
CA PRO A 25 22.04 3.81 12.89
C PRO A 25 22.21 5.33 13.03
N LYS A 26 23.46 5.81 13.07
CA LYS A 26 23.75 7.25 13.11
C LYS A 26 23.61 7.94 11.76
N ARG A 27 23.51 7.17 10.67
CA ARG A 27 23.28 7.75 9.34
C ARG A 27 21.85 8.24 9.23
N GLN A 28 21.72 9.47 8.76
CA GLN A 28 20.42 10.13 8.68
C GLN A 28 19.57 9.51 7.56
N ARG A 29 18.37 9.04 7.91
CA ARG A 29 17.35 8.59 6.99
C ARG A 29 16.13 9.47 7.16
N LEU A 30 15.85 10.26 6.14
CA LEU A 30 14.66 11.10 6.11
C LEU A 30 13.71 10.53 5.05
N TYR A 31 12.78 9.74 5.50
CA TYR A 31 11.74 9.17 4.63
C TYR A 31 10.47 10.00 4.80
N LEU A 32 10.09 10.71 3.75
CA LEU A 32 8.82 11.40 3.70
C LEU A 32 7.78 10.39 3.23
N LYS A 33 6.92 9.95 4.13
CA LYS A 33 5.93 8.90 3.89
C LYS A 33 4.58 9.27 4.49
N ASP A 34 3.54 8.60 4.00
CA ASP A 34 2.17 8.77 4.48
C ASP A 34 1.70 10.23 4.39
N ILE A 35 2.04 10.91 3.30
CA ILE A 35 1.56 12.26 3.02
C ILE A 35 0.51 12.22 1.92
N ASP A 36 -0.49 13.09 2.03
CA ASP A 36 -1.55 13.17 1.04
C ASP A 36 -0.99 13.51 -0.34
N CYS A 37 -1.40 12.77 -1.35
CA CYS A 37 -1.05 13.09 -2.73
C CYS A 37 -1.72 14.39 -3.17
N PRO A 38 -1.06 15.19 -4.04
CA PRO A 38 -1.75 16.28 -4.72
C PRO A 38 -2.99 15.77 -5.47
N GLY A 39 -4.13 16.47 -5.37
CA GLY A 39 -5.39 16.05 -6.00
C GLY A 39 -5.28 15.74 -7.50
N ALA A 40 -4.46 16.51 -8.22
CA ALA A 40 -4.19 16.27 -9.64
C ALA A 40 -3.57 14.89 -9.95
N TRP A 41 -2.93 14.24 -8.97
CA TRP A 41 -2.37 12.90 -9.18
C TRP A 41 -3.44 11.83 -9.26
N ALA A 42 -4.54 11.98 -8.53
CA ALA A 42 -5.68 11.08 -8.63
C ALA A 42 -6.23 11.04 -10.06
N ASP A 43 -6.44 12.19 -10.68
CA ASP A 43 -6.93 12.27 -12.05
C ASP A 43 -5.93 11.67 -13.05
N ARG A 44 -4.64 11.94 -12.85
CA ARG A 44 -3.58 11.40 -13.72
C ARG A 44 -3.46 9.87 -13.63
N LEU A 45 -3.64 9.31 -12.44
CA LEU A 45 -3.64 7.86 -12.26
C LEU A 45 -4.81 7.18 -12.96
N LYS A 46 -5.99 7.81 -12.98
CA LYS A 46 -7.16 7.31 -13.74
C LYS A 46 -6.87 7.12 -15.23
N GLU A 47 -6.02 7.99 -15.79
CA GLU A 47 -5.62 7.91 -17.20
C GLU A 47 -4.52 6.87 -17.45
N THR A 48 -3.77 6.49 -16.42
CA THR A 48 -2.52 5.73 -16.56
C THR A 48 -2.69 4.26 -16.22
N ILE A 49 -3.47 3.93 -15.19
CA ILE A 49 -3.62 2.55 -14.72
C ILE A 49 -4.97 1.97 -15.16
N PRO A 50 -5.07 0.63 -15.33
CA PRO A 50 -6.33 -0.01 -15.67
C PRO A 50 -7.42 0.30 -14.65
N GLU A 51 -8.65 0.57 -15.13
CA GLU A 51 -9.78 0.93 -14.28
C GLU A 51 -10.03 -0.10 -13.18
N CYS A 52 -9.86 -1.39 -13.47
CA CYS A 52 -10.07 -2.46 -12.49
C CYS A 52 -9.11 -2.42 -11.28
N VAL A 53 -7.99 -1.72 -11.35
CA VAL A 53 -7.06 -1.53 -10.24
C VAL A 53 -7.05 -0.10 -9.68
N TYR A 54 -7.76 0.81 -10.33
CA TYR A 54 -7.92 2.19 -9.92
C TYR A 54 -9.21 2.38 -9.15
N TYR A 55 -9.31 1.86 -7.95
CA TYR A 55 -10.46 2.12 -7.09
C TYR A 55 -9.99 2.82 -5.83
N LEU A 56 -10.18 4.13 -5.80
CA LEU A 56 -10.12 4.96 -4.61
C LEU A 56 -11.52 5.03 -3.99
N ASN A 57 -11.70 5.86 -3.01
CA ASN A 57 -12.93 5.95 -2.20
C ASN A 57 -14.23 6.29 -2.95
N ASP A 58 -14.25 6.41 -4.26
CA ASP A 58 -15.38 6.89 -5.04
C ASP A 58 -15.84 5.96 -6.18
N CYS A 59 -15.27 4.77 -6.29
CA CYS A 59 -15.40 3.96 -7.50
C CYS A 59 -16.48 2.88 -7.51
N ILE A 60 -17.42 2.85 -6.59
CA ILE A 60 -18.51 1.87 -6.61
C ILE A 60 -19.49 2.13 -7.79
N GLU A 61 -19.49 3.34 -8.31
CA GLU A 61 -20.33 3.78 -9.42
C GLU A 61 -19.52 4.09 -10.68
N SER A 62 -18.48 3.31 -10.95
CA SER A 62 -17.73 3.51 -12.18
C SER A 62 -18.64 3.33 -13.40
N ARG A 63 -18.30 4.00 -14.50
CA ARG A 63 -19.08 3.95 -15.76
C ARG A 63 -19.18 2.55 -16.36
N THR A 64 -18.33 1.63 -15.94
CA THR A 64 -18.38 0.22 -16.32
C THR A 64 -19.35 -0.60 -15.47
N GLY A 65 -20.16 0.11 -14.65
CA GLY A 65 -20.97 -0.52 -13.64
C GLY A 65 -20.07 -1.14 -12.57
N GLY A 66 -20.04 -0.58 -11.38
CA GLY A 66 -19.21 -1.11 -10.31
C GLY A 66 -19.46 -2.57 -9.98
N ASP A 67 -20.42 -3.17 -10.58
CA ASP A 67 -20.73 -4.60 -10.64
C ASP A 67 -20.14 -5.28 -11.89
N GLY A 68 -19.34 -4.55 -12.67
CA GLY A 68 -18.67 -5.06 -13.85
C GLY A 68 -19.58 -5.30 -15.05
N ALA A 69 -20.85 -5.02 -14.94
CA ALA A 69 -21.78 -5.20 -16.05
C ALA A 69 -22.52 -3.90 -16.35
N VAL A 70 -22.14 -3.24 -17.44
CA VAL A 70 -23.11 -2.47 -18.20
C VAL A 70 -24.10 -3.51 -18.73
N LEU A 71 -25.19 -3.73 -18.01
CA LEU A 71 -26.28 -4.53 -18.51
C LEU A 71 -26.86 -3.81 -19.73
N GLU A 72 -27.16 -4.56 -20.76
CA GLU A 72 -27.82 -4.02 -21.94
C GLU A 72 -29.04 -3.19 -21.53
N PRO A 73 -29.33 -2.10 -22.25
CA PRO A 73 -30.52 -1.31 -21.98
C PRO A 73 -31.74 -2.23 -21.91
N ASN A 74 -32.63 -1.96 -20.98
CA ASN A 74 -33.91 -2.66 -20.96
C ASN A 74 -34.73 -2.31 -22.23
N GLU A 75 -35.87 -2.98 -22.44
CA GLU A 75 -36.77 -2.75 -23.56
C GLU A 75 -37.27 -1.29 -23.71
N TYR A 76 -37.06 -0.44 -22.70
CA TYR A 76 -37.39 0.99 -22.70
C TYR A 76 -36.12 1.87 -22.90
N GLY A 77 -34.99 1.29 -23.28
CA GLY A 77 -33.72 2.03 -23.49
C GLY A 77 -33.08 2.59 -22.22
N GLN A 78 -33.53 2.19 -21.02
CA GLN A 78 -32.93 2.60 -19.76
C GLN A 78 -31.77 1.66 -19.45
N MET A 79 -30.61 2.26 -19.15
CA MET A 79 -29.44 1.51 -18.70
C MET A 79 -29.77 0.83 -17.39
N ARG A 80 -29.66 -0.49 -17.35
CA ARG A 80 -29.75 -1.28 -16.13
C ARG A 80 -28.37 -1.35 -15.51
N TYR A 81 -28.29 -0.90 -14.27
CA TYR A 81 -27.15 -1.18 -13.42
C TYR A 81 -27.47 -2.45 -12.65
N GLY A 82 -26.62 -3.47 -12.77
CA GLY A 82 -26.81 -4.70 -12.01
C GLY A 82 -26.79 -4.40 -10.53
N LYS A 83 -27.72 -4.97 -9.79
CA LYS A 83 -27.64 -5.02 -8.32
C LYS A 83 -26.63 -6.08 -7.93
N GLY A 84 -25.37 -5.76 -7.97
CA GLY A 84 -24.29 -6.64 -7.54
C GLY A 84 -23.28 -5.86 -6.71
N VAL A 85 -22.67 -6.52 -5.75
CA VAL A 85 -21.45 -6.00 -5.16
C VAL A 85 -20.44 -5.93 -6.27
N ALA A 86 -19.98 -4.73 -6.61
CA ALA A 86 -18.97 -4.55 -7.63
C ALA A 86 -17.74 -5.40 -7.29
N PRO A 87 -17.38 -6.41 -8.08
CA PRO A 87 -16.25 -7.28 -7.74
C PRO A 87 -14.94 -6.51 -7.59
N ALA A 88 -14.87 -5.34 -8.21
CA ALA A 88 -13.71 -4.48 -8.25
C ALA A 88 -13.88 -3.18 -7.44
N GLY A 89 -15.01 -2.95 -6.80
CA GLY A 89 -15.27 -1.73 -6.03
C GLY A 89 -14.44 -1.62 -4.75
N ASP A 90 -14.32 -0.39 -4.27
CA ASP A 90 -13.74 -0.10 -2.97
C ASP A 90 -14.87 0.20 -1.97
N LEU A 91 -15.08 -0.71 -1.02
CA LEU A 91 -16.16 -0.56 -0.04
C LEU A 91 -15.94 0.59 0.95
N MET A 92 -14.74 1.15 1.05
CA MET A 92 -14.51 2.40 1.79
C MET A 92 -15.37 3.55 1.25
N SER A 93 -15.74 3.51 -0.03
CA SER A 93 -16.64 4.49 -0.64
C SER A 93 -18.08 4.43 -0.11
N SER A 94 -18.47 3.36 0.57
CA SER A 94 -19.77 3.27 1.25
C SER A 94 -19.87 4.20 2.45
N LEU A 95 -18.74 4.59 3.03
CA LEU A 95 -18.73 5.56 4.14
C LEU A 95 -19.17 6.95 3.67
N PRO A 96 -19.87 7.72 4.52
CA PRO A 96 -20.02 9.15 4.31
C PRO A 96 -18.65 9.82 4.10
N PRO A 97 -18.55 10.84 3.22
CA PRO A 97 -17.26 11.47 2.89
C PRO A 97 -16.44 11.90 4.10
N GLU A 98 -17.07 12.44 5.13
CA GLU A 98 -16.44 12.90 6.36
C GLU A 98 -15.89 11.78 7.25
N MET A 99 -16.31 10.53 6.99
CA MET A 99 -15.83 9.35 7.69
C MET A 99 -14.71 8.61 6.94
N ARG A 100 -14.48 8.93 5.69
CA ARG A 100 -13.47 8.26 4.86
C ARG A 100 -12.07 8.66 5.31
N ALA A 101 -11.18 7.68 5.39
CA ALA A 101 -9.77 7.95 5.55
C ALA A 101 -9.19 8.50 4.23
N GLU A 102 -8.19 9.38 4.32
CA GLU A 102 -7.36 9.67 3.15
C GLU A 102 -6.70 8.39 2.69
N ASN A 103 -6.80 8.09 1.41
CA ASN A 103 -6.41 6.77 0.89
C ASN A 103 -5.32 6.83 -0.18
N MET A 104 -4.99 8.01 -0.71
CA MET A 104 -3.92 8.12 -1.69
C MET A 104 -2.73 8.85 -1.10
N MET A 105 -1.70 8.08 -0.78
CA MET A 105 -0.51 8.55 -0.06
C MET A 105 0.71 8.63 -0.97
N CYS A 106 1.53 9.64 -0.75
CA CYS A 106 2.80 9.85 -1.41
C CYS A 106 3.97 9.45 -0.52
N TYR A 107 4.96 8.83 -1.13
CA TYR A 107 6.19 8.35 -0.48
C TYR A 107 7.40 8.88 -1.24
N VAL A 108 8.25 9.65 -0.58
CA VAL A 108 9.47 10.20 -1.18
C VAL A 108 10.67 9.75 -0.37
N GLY A 109 11.50 8.89 -0.96
CA GLY A 109 12.63 8.26 -0.29
C GLY A 109 13.95 8.45 -1.03
N HIS A 110 15.04 8.26 -0.30
CA HIS A 110 16.41 8.22 -0.80
C HIS A 110 17.10 6.92 -0.38
N GLU A 111 18.33 6.71 -0.81
CA GLU A 111 19.15 5.53 -0.45
C GLU A 111 19.09 5.24 1.04
N GLY A 112 18.74 4.00 1.38
CA GLY A 112 18.71 3.53 2.75
C GLY A 112 17.44 3.84 3.53
N THR A 113 16.49 4.58 2.99
CA THR A 113 15.15 4.71 3.58
C THR A 113 14.35 3.43 3.35
N TYR A 114 13.44 3.10 4.28
CA TYR A 114 12.72 1.84 4.23
C TYR A 114 11.36 1.92 4.91
N THR A 115 10.49 1.00 4.55
CA THR A 115 9.31 0.64 5.32
C THR A 115 9.57 -0.73 5.96
N ALA A 116 9.50 -0.80 7.29
CA ALA A 116 9.69 -2.04 8.05
C ALA A 116 8.68 -3.11 7.64
N ALA A 117 8.98 -4.36 7.96
CA ALA A 117 8.06 -5.47 7.69
C ALA A 117 6.71 -5.22 8.36
N HIS A 118 5.65 -5.34 7.57
CA HIS A 118 4.27 -5.07 8.00
C HIS A 118 3.25 -5.80 7.12
N ARG A 119 2.01 -5.73 7.51
CA ARG A 119 0.84 -6.10 6.71
C ARG A 119 -0.02 -4.87 6.48
N GLU A 120 -0.76 -4.84 5.37
CA GLU A 120 -1.69 -3.75 5.10
C GLU A 120 -2.77 -3.66 6.19
N MET A 121 -3.11 -2.43 6.57
CA MET A 121 -4.12 -2.17 7.58
C MET A 121 -5.46 -2.80 7.19
N CYS A 122 -6.16 -3.37 8.17
CA CYS A 122 -7.49 -3.95 7.99
C CYS A 122 -7.55 -5.05 6.91
N ALA A 123 -6.46 -5.80 6.72
CA ALA A 123 -6.38 -6.81 5.67
C ALA A 123 -6.72 -6.27 4.26
N SER A 124 -6.62 -4.97 4.03
CA SER A 124 -6.94 -4.37 2.73
C SER A 124 -5.97 -4.81 1.64
N LEU A 125 -6.39 -4.68 0.39
CA LEU A 125 -5.52 -4.84 -0.76
C LEU A 125 -4.65 -3.59 -0.91
N GLY A 126 -3.33 -3.77 -1.05
CA GLY A 126 -2.41 -2.66 -1.27
C GLY A 126 -2.06 -2.47 -2.73
N HIS A 127 -1.87 -1.22 -3.12
CA HIS A 127 -1.42 -0.80 -4.44
C HIS A 127 -0.28 0.19 -4.27
N ASN A 128 0.77 0.04 -5.05
CA ASN A 128 1.91 0.95 -4.99
C ASN A 128 2.52 1.11 -6.39
N ILE A 129 2.53 2.34 -6.90
CA ILE A 129 3.15 2.66 -8.19
C ILE A 129 4.37 3.56 -7.99
N MET A 130 5.47 3.24 -8.68
CA MET A 130 6.63 4.13 -8.78
C MET A 130 6.38 5.17 -9.86
N ILE A 131 6.20 6.43 -9.43
CA ILE A 131 5.87 7.54 -10.33
C ILE A 131 7.13 8.16 -10.93
N GLU A 132 8.17 8.32 -10.10
CA GLU A 132 9.41 8.96 -10.49
C GLU A 132 10.58 8.37 -9.69
N ALA A 133 11.74 8.30 -10.32
CA ALA A 133 12.98 7.97 -9.65
C ALA A 133 14.15 8.70 -10.31
N SER A 134 15.22 8.93 -9.56
CA SER A 134 16.47 9.47 -10.14
C SER A 134 17.07 8.51 -11.14
N GLU A 135 17.70 9.06 -12.15
CA GLU A 135 18.47 8.33 -13.16
C GLU A 135 19.97 8.46 -12.88
N ASP A 136 20.78 7.50 -13.36
CA ASP A 136 22.22 7.62 -13.30
C ASP A 136 22.70 8.78 -14.19
N GLY A 137 23.48 9.65 -13.61
CA GLY A 137 24.03 10.83 -14.29
C GLY A 137 23.89 12.10 -13.48
N ARG A 138 24.59 13.15 -13.89
CA ARG A 138 24.61 14.45 -13.19
C ARG A 138 24.90 14.38 -11.70
N GLY A 139 25.61 13.31 -11.24
CA GLY A 139 25.92 13.08 -9.84
C GLY A 139 24.81 12.36 -9.04
N GLU A 140 23.72 12.02 -9.64
CA GLU A 140 22.66 11.20 -9.05
C GLU A 140 22.93 9.71 -9.26
N LYS A 141 22.33 8.88 -8.39
CA LYS A 141 22.33 7.42 -8.47
C LYS A 141 20.91 6.95 -8.82
N ALA A 142 20.81 6.01 -9.77
CA ALA A 142 19.51 5.47 -10.20
C ALA A 142 18.67 4.99 -9.02
N GLY A 143 17.42 5.41 -9.00
CA GLY A 143 16.44 5.09 -7.96
C GLY A 143 15.66 3.82 -8.29
N SER A 144 15.45 2.98 -7.29
CA SER A 144 14.54 1.83 -7.32
C SER A 144 14.10 1.46 -5.91
N SER A 145 13.13 0.56 -5.79
CA SER A 145 12.75 0.00 -4.49
C SER A 145 12.82 -1.52 -4.54
N ILE A 146 13.41 -2.11 -3.51
CA ILE A 146 13.44 -3.57 -3.35
C ILE A 146 12.34 -3.97 -2.38
N TRP A 147 11.47 -4.83 -2.85
CA TRP A 147 10.39 -5.43 -2.09
C TRP A 147 10.75 -6.84 -1.68
N PHE A 148 10.52 -7.17 -0.41
CA PHE A 148 10.48 -8.54 0.08
C PHE A 148 9.03 -8.86 0.37
N MET A 149 8.46 -9.76 -0.41
CA MET A 149 7.03 -10.09 -0.38
C MET A 149 6.83 -11.55 0.01
N THR A 150 5.75 -11.80 0.72
CA THR A 150 5.32 -13.15 1.09
C THR A 150 3.89 -13.39 0.61
N GLU A 151 3.40 -14.62 0.75
CA GLU A 151 2.05 -14.97 0.35
C GLU A 151 1.08 -14.90 1.53
N THR A 152 -0.18 -14.57 1.27
CA THR A 152 -1.25 -14.55 2.29
C THR A 152 -1.33 -15.87 3.06
N LYS A 153 -1.18 -17.03 2.38
CA LYS A 153 -1.22 -18.34 3.02
C LYS A 153 -0.09 -18.58 4.03
N GLU A 154 1.03 -17.88 3.88
CA GLU A 154 2.20 -17.99 4.76
C GLU A 154 2.15 -17.04 5.96
N ARG A 155 1.14 -16.20 6.08
CA ARG A 155 1.05 -15.10 7.04
C ARG A 155 1.29 -15.48 8.50
N GLU A 156 0.83 -16.68 8.90
CA GLU A 156 1.02 -17.17 10.27
C GLU A 156 2.47 -17.58 10.52
N VAL A 157 3.05 -18.33 9.58
CA VAL A 157 4.44 -18.77 9.67
C VAL A 157 5.39 -17.57 9.65
N VAL A 158 5.08 -16.54 8.85
CA VAL A 158 5.83 -15.29 8.83
C VAL A 158 5.75 -14.59 10.18
N SER A 159 4.56 -14.47 10.76
CA SER A 159 4.36 -13.83 12.08
C SER A 159 5.12 -14.57 13.17
N GLU A 160 5.03 -15.90 13.19
CA GLU A 160 5.76 -16.73 14.14
C GLU A 160 7.27 -16.61 13.98
N TYR A 161 7.76 -16.60 12.74
CA TYR A 161 9.18 -16.41 12.46
C TYR A 161 9.71 -15.05 12.96
N PHE A 162 8.97 -13.98 12.70
CA PHE A 162 9.32 -12.66 13.20
C PHE A 162 9.34 -12.60 14.72
N LEU A 163 8.34 -13.19 15.38
CA LEU A 163 8.23 -13.19 16.83
C LEU A 163 9.31 -14.07 17.49
N SER A 164 9.41 -15.33 17.08
CA SER A 164 10.25 -16.33 17.76
C SER A 164 11.72 -16.23 17.36
N MET A 165 12.03 -15.98 16.08
CA MET A 165 13.41 -15.99 15.58
C MET A 165 14.04 -14.61 15.52
N LEU A 166 13.24 -13.57 15.26
CA LEU A 166 13.75 -12.19 15.17
C LEU A 166 13.44 -11.37 16.42
N GLY A 167 12.58 -11.84 17.31
CA GLY A 167 12.20 -11.16 18.55
C GLY A 167 11.31 -9.92 18.35
N HIS A 168 10.56 -9.87 17.24
CA HIS A 168 9.75 -8.71 16.89
C HIS A 168 8.34 -9.13 16.44
N ASP A 169 7.33 -8.55 17.05
CA ASP A 169 5.97 -8.68 16.56
C ASP A 169 5.79 -7.85 15.28
N ILE A 170 5.37 -8.50 14.20
CA ILE A 170 5.18 -7.85 12.90
C ILE A 170 4.09 -6.78 12.93
N GLU A 171 3.11 -6.91 13.82
CA GLU A 171 2.03 -5.93 14.00
C GLU A 171 2.54 -4.57 14.52
N VAL A 172 3.71 -4.54 15.15
CA VAL A 172 4.33 -3.30 15.66
C VAL A 172 4.98 -2.47 14.56
N GLU A 173 5.34 -3.08 13.43
CA GLU A 173 5.88 -2.43 12.21
C GLU A 173 7.15 -1.57 12.43
N LYS A 174 8.01 -1.97 13.34
CA LYS A 174 9.24 -1.21 13.68
C LYS A 174 10.52 -1.90 13.27
N HIS A 175 10.47 -3.20 12.99
CA HIS A 175 11.68 -3.99 12.71
C HIS A 175 11.93 -4.11 11.21
N PHE A 176 13.08 -3.61 10.76
CA PHE A 176 13.60 -3.90 9.42
C PHE A 176 14.38 -5.22 9.45
N ALA A 177 13.82 -6.26 8.86
CA ALA A 177 14.48 -7.55 8.72
C ALA A 177 15.58 -7.46 7.66
N GLN A 178 16.78 -7.89 8.02
CA GLN A 178 17.93 -7.89 7.11
C GLN A 178 17.81 -9.01 6.08
N VAL A 179 18.48 -8.85 4.94
CA VAL A 179 18.47 -9.85 3.84
C VAL A 179 18.78 -11.26 4.32
N ASN A 180 19.68 -11.41 5.30
CA ASN A 180 19.99 -12.73 5.84
C ASN A 180 18.83 -13.37 6.62
N ALA A 181 17.95 -12.56 7.23
CA ALA A 181 16.74 -13.07 7.87
C ALA A 181 15.77 -13.60 6.80
N TRP A 182 15.55 -12.84 5.73
CA TRP A 182 14.71 -13.28 4.61
C TRP A 182 15.27 -14.54 3.92
N LYS A 183 16.60 -14.65 3.75
CA LYS A 183 17.24 -15.84 3.17
C LYS A 183 17.11 -17.11 4.01
N LYS A 184 16.96 -16.97 5.32
CA LYS A 184 16.79 -18.10 6.26
C LYS A 184 15.34 -18.39 6.61
N ALA A 185 14.42 -17.64 6.05
CA ALA A 185 13.01 -17.80 6.31
C ALA A 185 12.50 -19.19 5.90
N PRO A 186 11.64 -19.85 6.71
CA PRO A 186 11.09 -21.16 6.40
C PRO A 186 9.89 -21.11 5.44
N PHE A 187 9.68 -19.99 4.78
CA PHE A 187 8.59 -19.72 3.84
C PHE A 187 9.13 -19.07 2.57
N ASN A 188 8.32 -19.01 1.52
CA ASN A 188 8.69 -18.38 0.27
C ASN A 188 8.79 -16.86 0.43
N VAL A 189 9.89 -16.29 -0.04
CA VAL A 189 10.13 -14.85 -0.09
C VAL A 189 10.41 -14.44 -1.52
N TRP A 190 9.63 -13.52 -2.03
CA TRP A 190 9.77 -12.97 -3.37
C TRP A 190 10.49 -11.63 -3.27
N ALA A 191 11.68 -11.54 -3.85
CA ALA A 191 12.42 -10.29 -3.95
C ALA A 191 12.16 -9.65 -5.31
N VAL A 192 11.56 -8.47 -5.30
CA VAL A 192 11.16 -7.74 -6.52
C VAL A 192 11.81 -6.37 -6.51
N GLU A 193 12.41 -5.98 -7.63
CA GLU A 193 12.84 -4.59 -7.85
C GLU A 193 11.73 -3.83 -8.57
N GLN A 194 11.22 -2.79 -7.93
CA GLN A 194 10.26 -1.86 -8.51
C GLN A 194 10.97 -0.67 -9.12
N ARG A 195 10.67 -0.36 -10.37
CA ARG A 195 11.15 0.77 -11.14
C ARG A 195 10.02 1.70 -11.56
N VAL A 196 10.35 2.84 -12.16
CA VAL A 196 9.34 3.79 -12.66
C VAL A 196 8.36 3.09 -13.60
N GLY A 197 7.07 3.29 -13.35
CA GLY A 197 5.97 2.66 -14.08
C GLY A 197 5.53 1.30 -13.54
N ASP A 198 6.31 0.65 -12.66
CA ASP A 198 5.91 -0.62 -12.07
C ASP A 198 4.84 -0.42 -11.00
N LEU A 199 3.77 -1.20 -11.10
CA LEU A 199 2.69 -1.29 -10.13
C LEU A 199 2.84 -2.58 -9.33
N ILE A 200 2.98 -2.45 -8.01
CA ILE A 200 2.98 -3.57 -7.06
C ILE A 200 1.58 -3.74 -6.48
N LEU A 201 1.04 -4.94 -6.57
CA LEU A 201 -0.19 -5.34 -5.91
C LEU A 201 0.16 -6.17 -4.68
N ILE A 202 -0.43 -5.81 -3.55
CA ILE A 202 -0.14 -6.44 -2.26
C ILE A 202 -1.40 -7.19 -1.81
N PRO A 203 -1.33 -8.54 -1.72
CA PRO A 203 -2.45 -9.33 -1.25
C PRO A 203 -2.82 -9.04 0.21
N PRO A 204 -4.08 -9.28 0.62
CA PRO A 204 -4.53 -9.06 1.99
C PRO A 204 -3.71 -9.92 2.96
N LEU A 205 -3.35 -9.34 4.10
CA LEU A 205 -2.58 -9.98 5.18
C LEU A 205 -1.19 -10.50 4.79
N ALA A 206 -0.71 -10.27 3.57
CA ALA A 206 0.60 -10.71 3.13
C ALA A 206 1.71 -9.83 3.73
N PRO A 207 2.56 -10.34 4.63
CA PRO A 207 3.68 -9.59 5.15
C PRO A 207 4.67 -9.21 4.06
N HIS A 208 5.14 -7.97 4.10
CA HIS A 208 6.10 -7.44 3.13
C HIS A 208 6.96 -6.34 3.74
N GLN A 209 8.07 -6.04 3.08
CA GLN A 209 9.02 -5.02 3.48
C GLN A 209 9.56 -4.30 2.26
N VAL A 210 9.83 -3.01 2.35
CA VAL A 210 10.33 -2.18 1.25
C VAL A 210 11.61 -1.46 1.65
N TRP A 211 12.56 -1.42 0.73
CA TRP A 211 13.82 -0.73 0.87
C TRP A 211 14.09 0.14 -0.36
N ASN A 212 14.31 1.44 -0.17
CA ASN A 212 14.59 2.38 -1.25
C ASN A 212 16.10 2.46 -1.53
N ARG A 213 16.42 2.58 -2.81
CA ARG A 213 17.79 2.72 -3.34
C ARG A 213 17.85 3.94 -4.26
N GLY A 214 19.07 4.47 -4.40
CA GLY A 214 19.33 5.60 -5.29
C GLY A 214 19.05 6.96 -4.66
N THR A 215 19.22 8.01 -5.43
CA THR A 215 19.13 9.39 -4.94
C THR A 215 17.70 9.73 -4.56
N ARG A 216 16.72 9.30 -5.38
CA ARG A 216 15.31 9.61 -5.17
C ARG A 216 14.39 8.51 -5.70
N THR A 217 13.33 8.24 -4.95
CA THR A 217 12.15 7.48 -5.39
C THR A 217 10.90 8.22 -4.97
N ILE A 218 9.92 8.34 -5.86
CA ILE A 218 8.59 8.90 -5.57
C ILE A 218 7.54 7.88 -5.95
N LYS A 219 6.70 7.53 -4.99
CA LYS A 219 5.64 6.53 -5.14
C LYS A 219 4.30 7.09 -4.70
N ALA A 220 3.23 6.59 -5.31
CA ALA A 220 1.88 6.71 -4.77
C ALA A 220 1.38 5.33 -4.36
N ALA A 221 0.66 5.29 -3.25
CA ALA A 221 0.07 4.06 -2.74
C ALA A 221 -1.35 4.30 -2.25
N TRP A 222 -2.20 3.29 -2.39
CA TRP A 222 -3.57 3.29 -1.88
C TRP A 222 -4.01 1.88 -1.54
N ASN A 223 -5.08 1.79 -0.77
CA ASN A 223 -5.66 0.53 -0.35
C ASN A 223 -7.09 0.41 -0.86
N ARG A 224 -7.55 -0.82 -0.99
CA ARG A 224 -8.91 -1.15 -1.36
C ARG A 224 -9.49 -2.19 -0.41
N THR A 225 -10.74 -2.01 -0.03
CA THR A 225 -11.51 -2.97 0.75
C THR A 225 -12.58 -3.64 -0.11
N THR A 226 -12.70 -4.95 0.04
CA THR A 226 -13.71 -5.79 -0.58
C THR A 226 -14.46 -6.58 0.50
N VAL A 227 -15.48 -7.33 0.15
CA VAL A 227 -16.17 -8.22 1.10
C VAL A 227 -15.19 -9.17 1.75
N ASP A 228 -14.34 -9.84 0.94
CA ASP A 228 -13.36 -10.82 1.44
C ASP A 228 -12.34 -10.17 2.39
N THR A 229 -11.86 -8.95 2.05
CA THR A 229 -10.92 -8.26 2.94
C THR A 229 -11.56 -7.79 4.24
N LEU A 230 -12.84 -7.42 4.23
CA LEU A 230 -13.57 -7.08 5.45
C LEU A 230 -13.80 -8.28 6.34
N GLU A 231 -14.06 -9.46 5.77
CA GLU A 231 -14.13 -10.71 6.53
C GLU A 231 -12.81 -11.01 7.23
N LEU A 232 -11.70 -10.97 6.49
CA LEU A 232 -10.36 -11.11 7.06
C LEU A 232 -10.03 -10.02 8.10
N ALA A 233 -10.49 -8.79 7.88
CA ALA A 233 -10.30 -7.71 8.85
C ALA A 233 -10.98 -8.02 10.19
N ILE A 234 -12.24 -8.43 10.17
CA ILE A 234 -12.99 -8.72 11.39
C ILE A 234 -12.42 -9.92 12.15
N HIS A 235 -12.06 -10.98 11.43
CA HIS A 235 -11.64 -12.24 12.05
C HIS A 235 -10.16 -12.27 12.44
N GLU A 236 -9.29 -11.56 11.72
CA GLU A 236 -7.85 -11.63 11.94
C GLU A 236 -7.21 -10.25 12.23
N ALA A 237 -7.34 -9.27 11.33
CA ALA A 237 -6.55 -8.05 11.43
C ALA A 237 -6.93 -7.19 12.64
N LEU A 238 -8.21 -6.98 12.92
CA LEU A 238 -8.66 -6.16 14.04
C LEU A 238 -8.34 -6.78 15.40
N PRO A 239 -8.54 -8.10 15.64
CA PRO A 239 -8.10 -8.72 16.89
C PRO A 239 -6.60 -8.53 17.14
N ARG A 240 -5.76 -8.72 16.15
CA ARG A 240 -4.30 -8.56 16.26
C ARG A 240 -3.88 -7.11 16.50
N ALA A 241 -4.46 -6.16 15.79
CA ALA A 241 -4.21 -4.73 15.99
C ALA A 241 -4.53 -4.30 17.43
N ARG A 242 -5.62 -4.83 18.01
CA ARG A 242 -5.98 -4.57 19.41
C ARG A 242 -4.95 -5.09 20.41
N MET A 243 -4.33 -6.25 20.13
CA MET A 243 -3.30 -6.81 21.01
C MET A 243 -2.10 -5.89 21.16
N VAL A 244 -1.76 -5.13 20.13
CA VAL A 244 -0.64 -4.16 20.13
C VAL A 244 -1.10 -2.71 20.30
N CYS A 245 -2.36 -2.48 20.67
CA CYS A 245 -2.97 -1.16 20.83
C CYS A 245 -2.83 -0.27 19.59
N ARG A 246 -2.94 -0.86 18.40
CA ARG A 246 -2.90 -0.13 17.14
C ARG A 246 -4.30 0.36 16.77
N ASP A 247 -4.39 1.64 16.44
CA ASP A 247 -5.64 2.26 15.99
C ASP A 247 -6.06 1.76 14.60
N GLU A 248 -7.35 1.58 14.42
CA GLU A 248 -7.98 1.20 13.16
C GLU A 248 -8.57 2.45 12.49
N GLN A 249 -7.98 2.86 11.35
CA GLN A 249 -8.32 4.12 10.67
C GLN A 249 -9.42 3.97 9.61
N TYR A 250 -9.60 2.78 9.03
CA TYR A 250 -10.56 2.57 7.94
C TYR A 250 -11.99 2.39 8.41
N LYS A 251 -12.21 2.17 9.70
CA LYS A 251 -13.55 2.02 10.29
C LYS A 251 -14.32 0.83 9.69
N CYS A 252 -13.68 -0.35 9.65
CA CYS A 252 -14.21 -1.55 9.00
C CYS A 252 -15.66 -1.88 9.38
N LYS A 253 -16.03 -1.76 10.66
CA LYS A 253 -17.41 -2.00 11.11
C LYS A 253 -18.40 -0.99 10.53
N ALA A 254 -17.97 0.27 10.42
CA ALA A 254 -18.81 1.29 9.77
C ALA A 254 -18.91 1.04 8.26
N ILE A 255 -17.82 0.62 7.61
CA ILE A 255 -17.88 0.22 6.19
C ILE A 255 -18.94 -0.86 5.99
N ILE A 256 -18.95 -1.90 6.80
CA ILE A 256 -19.94 -2.98 6.73
C ILE A 256 -21.35 -2.42 6.90
N TYR A 257 -21.57 -1.62 7.93
CA TYR A 257 -22.88 -1.03 8.21
C TYR A 257 -23.40 -0.19 7.03
N TYR A 258 -22.61 0.74 6.54
CA TYR A 258 -23.01 1.61 5.43
C TYR A 258 -23.12 0.86 4.09
N THR A 259 -22.30 -0.17 3.89
CA THR A 259 -22.43 -1.05 2.73
C THR A 259 -23.76 -1.80 2.76
N LEU A 260 -24.13 -2.38 3.89
CA LEU A 260 -25.42 -3.05 4.05
C LEU A 260 -26.59 -2.09 3.85
N LEU A 261 -26.52 -0.88 4.39
CA LEU A 261 -27.55 0.14 4.12
C LEU A 261 -27.68 0.46 2.64
N LYS A 262 -26.56 0.59 1.93
CA LYS A 262 -26.56 0.91 0.49
C LYS A 262 -27.18 -0.19 -0.37
N TYR A 263 -27.07 -1.44 0.04
CA TYR A 263 -27.56 -2.60 -0.73
C TYR A 263 -28.78 -3.28 -0.14
N SER A 264 -29.40 -2.73 0.91
CA SER A 264 -30.62 -3.30 1.54
C SER A 264 -31.91 -2.91 0.83
N ASP A 265 -31.89 -1.89 -0.03
CA ASP A 265 -33.02 -1.40 -0.83
C ASP A 265 -32.95 -2.00 -2.26
#